data_938c8d7165b0798375fa8695ac3021bb
#
_entry.id   938c8d7165b0798375fa8695ac3021bb
#
_cell.length_a   1.000
_cell.length_b   1.000
_cell.length_c   1.000
_cell.angle_alpha   90.00
_cell.angle_beta   90.00
_cell.angle_gamma   90.00
#
_symmetry.space_group_name_H-M   'P 1'
#
loop_
_entity.id
_entity.type
_entity.pdbx_description
1 polymer ?
#
loop_
_entity_poly.entity_id
_entity_poly.type
_entity_poly.pdbx_seq_one_letter_code
_entity_poly.pdbx_strand_id
1 'polypeptide(L)'
;MIFETLDTDKQKKIQAYLDLVIEKNKELKLTRIETREKGMLLHIEDSLSCIDEFTSQDGPFLDIGTGGGFPGVPLAIASGRTGVLIDSVQKKARAVQEMIDELNLSNMIQVRGIRSEELALEVGEKFHTVIARAVSSLPTVLELATPLLVSHGEFIALRGKEDERSIEEGNRIAKKLGLEMISSKHLYI
;
A
#
# COMPACT_ATOMS: atom_id res chain seq x y z
N MET A 1 7.69 -18.76 0.66
CA MET A 1 6.89 -17.52 0.41
C MET A 1 6.43 -16.97 1.76
N ILE A 2 6.39 -15.64 1.89
CA ILE A 2 5.98 -14.98 3.16
C ILE A 2 4.51 -15.32 3.48
N PHE A 3 3.66 -15.35 2.44
CA PHE A 3 2.26 -15.74 2.59
C PHE A 3 2.07 -17.08 3.31
N GLU A 4 2.92 -18.06 3.06
CA GLU A 4 2.83 -19.39 3.68
C GLU A 4 3.18 -19.40 5.17
N THR A 5 3.83 -18.37 5.68
CA THR A 5 4.15 -18.24 7.11
C THR A 5 3.00 -17.65 7.94
N LEU A 6 1.97 -17.09 7.28
CA LEU A 6 0.79 -16.56 7.95
C LEU A 6 -0.09 -17.69 8.49
N ASP A 7 -0.88 -17.38 9.52
CA ASP A 7 -1.91 -18.31 9.99
C ASP A 7 -3.00 -18.57 8.94
N THR A 8 -3.68 -19.70 9.06
CA THR A 8 -4.64 -20.18 8.06
C THR A 8 -5.82 -19.22 7.84
N ASP A 9 -6.26 -18.47 8.86
CA ASP A 9 -7.35 -17.52 8.73
C ASP A 9 -6.95 -16.31 7.89
N LYS A 10 -5.76 -15.77 8.14
CA LYS A 10 -5.17 -14.69 7.33
C LYS A 10 -4.95 -15.11 5.88
N GLN A 11 -4.41 -16.32 5.67
CA GLN A 11 -4.24 -16.87 4.32
C GLN A 11 -5.57 -16.93 3.56
N LYS A 12 -6.63 -17.45 4.20
CA LYS A 12 -7.97 -17.55 3.58
C LYS A 12 -8.52 -16.18 3.22
N LYS A 13 -8.40 -15.19 4.12
CA LYS A 13 -8.89 -13.81 3.87
C LYS A 13 -8.15 -13.15 2.71
N ILE A 14 -6.81 -13.27 2.66
CA ILE A 14 -5.99 -12.73 1.57
C ILE A 14 -6.35 -13.39 0.23
N GLN A 15 -6.53 -14.73 0.22
CA GLN A 15 -6.93 -15.44 -1.00
C GLN A 15 -8.32 -15.04 -1.48
N ALA A 16 -9.28 -14.93 -0.56
CA ALA A 16 -10.64 -14.48 -0.88
C ALA A 16 -10.62 -13.05 -1.45
N TYR A 17 -9.82 -12.16 -0.87
CA TYR A 17 -9.65 -10.82 -1.42
C TYR A 17 -9.08 -10.83 -2.84
N LEU A 18 -8.03 -11.62 -3.09
CA LEU A 18 -7.44 -11.74 -4.42
C LEU A 18 -8.46 -12.27 -5.45
N ASP A 19 -9.27 -13.26 -5.06
CA ASP A 19 -10.29 -13.82 -5.94
C ASP A 19 -11.35 -12.77 -6.31
N LEU A 20 -11.78 -11.93 -5.36
CA LEU A 20 -12.67 -10.79 -5.61
C LEU A 20 -12.03 -9.74 -6.54
N VAL A 21 -10.76 -9.43 -6.34
CA VAL A 21 -10.03 -8.49 -7.23
C VAL A 21 -10.01 -9.02 -8.66
N ILE A 22 -9.70 -10.30 -8.87
CA ILE A 22 -9.65 -10.92 -10.20
C ILE A 22 -11.04 -10.88 -10.85
N GLU A 23 -12.11 -11.15 -10.10
CA GLU A 23 -13.48 -11.09 -10.61
C GLU A 23 -13.85 -9.66 -11.01
N LYS A 24 -13.69 -8.69 -10.11
CA LYS A 24 -14.01 -7.28 -10.40
C LYS A 24 -13.11 -6.69 -11.49
N ASN A 25 -11.90 -7.20 -11.66
CA ASN A 25 -10.97 -6.74 -12.68
C ASN A 25 -11.45 -6.97 -14.11
N LYS A 26 -12.32 -7.96 -14.33
CA LYS A 26 -12.95 -8.22 -15.64
C LYS A 26 -13.75 -7.01 -16.16
N GLU A 27 -14.32 -6.23 -15.24
CA GLU A 27 -15.16 -5.08 -15.57
C GLU A 27 -14.46 -3.72 -15.37
N LEU A 28 -13.64 -3.61 -14.33
CA LEU A 28 -13.16 -2.32 -13.82
C LEU A 28 -11.69 -1.99 -14.13
N LYS A 29 -10.92 -2.94 -14.65
CA LYS A 29 -9.48 -2.78 -14.91
C LYS A 29 -8.70 -2.22 -13.70
N LEU A 30 -8.89 -2.85 -12.54
CA LEU A 30 -8.23 -2.48 -11.29
C LEU A 30 -6.72 -2.73 -11.35
N THR A 31 -6.32 -3.79 -12.06
CA THR A 31 -4.92 -4.21 -12.23
C THR A 31 -4.68 -4.78 -13.62
N ARG A 32 -3.40 -4.89 -14.02
CA ARG A 32 -2.97 -5.59 -15.24
C ARG A 32 -2.82 -7.11 -15.05
N ILE A 33 -2.97 -7.58 -13.82
CA ILE A 33 -2.79 -8.98 -13.46
C ILE A 33 -4.15 -9.66 -13.45
N GLU A 34 -4.30 -10.68 -14.28
CA GLU A 34 -5.59 -11.31 -14.58
C GLU A 34 -5.68 -12.76 -14.08
N THR A 35 -4.56 -13.37 -13.66
CA THR A 35 -4.55 -14.77 -13.19
C THR A 35 -4.20 -14.85 -11.71
N ARG A 36 -4.74 -15.88 -11.04
CA ARG A 36 -4.51 -16.10 -9.62
C ARG A 36 -3.04 -16.35 -9.29
N GLU A 37 -2.34 -17.14 -10.11
CA GLU A 37 -0.91 -17.43 -9.91
C GLU A 37 -0.08 -16.15 -9.95
N LYS A 38 -0.28 -15.32 -10.97
CA LYS A 38 0.40 -14.01 -11.05
C LYS A 38 -0.04 -13.09 -9.92
N GLY A 39 -1.31 -13.12 -9.52
CA GLY A 39 -1.83 -12.34 -8.41
C GLY A 39 -1.17 -12.72 -7.08
N MET A 40 -1.01 -14.00 -6.81
CA MET A 40 -0.30 -14.47 -5.61
C MET A 40 1.14 -13.98 -5.59
N LEU A 41 1.85 -14.02 -6.70
CA LEU A 41 3.24 -13.60 -6.77
C LEU A 41 3.40 -12.07 -6.77
N LEU A 42 2.78 -11.40 -7.75
CA LEU A 42 3.00 -9.98 -8.06
C LEU A 42 2.11 -9.01 -7.27
N HIS A 43 1.11 -9.51 -6.56
CA HIS A 43 0.30 -8.72 -5.64
C HIS A 43 0.51 -9.14 -4.20
N ILE A 44 0.32 -10.41 -3.86
CA ILE A 44 0.35 -10.83 -2.46
C ILE A 44 1.78 -10.90 -1.92
N GLU A 45 2.67 -11.70 -2.54
CA GLU A 45 4.06 -11.80 -2.06
C GLU A 45 4.81 -10.46 -2.14
N ASP A 46 4.61 -9.71 -3.22
CA ASP A 46 5.18 -8.36 -3.36
C ASP A 46 4.68 -7.43 -2.24
N SER A 47 3.38 -7.43 -1.93
CA SER A 47 2.84 -6.64 -0.82
C SER A 47 3.42 -7.04 0.52
N LEU A 48 3.53 -8.34 0.79
CA LEU A 48 4.05 -8.87 2.06
C LEU A 48 5.57 -8.73 2.21
N SER A 49 6.28 -8.42 1.14
CA SER A 49 7.74 -8.32 1.13
C SER A 49 8.31 -7.29 2.10
N CYS A 50 7.50 -6.32 2.51
CA CYS A 50 7.86 -5.29 3.49
C CYS A 50 7.16 -5.48 4.85
N ILE A 51 6.67 -6.67 5.16
CA ILE A 51 5.89 -6.90 6.39
C ILE A 51 6.69 -6.61 7.66
N ASP A 52 7.98 -6.89 7.68
CA ASP A 52 8.85 -6.63 8.83
C ASP A 52 8.98 -5.13 9.08
N GLU A 53 9.24 -4.34 8.03
CA GLU A 53 9.28 -2.89 8.11
C GLU A 53 7.90 -2.32 8.47
N PHE A 54 6.85 -2.83 7.84
CA PHE A 54 5.49 -2.38 8.09
C PHE A 54 5.04 -2.61 9.54
N THR A 55 5.49 -3.68 10.19
CA THR A 55 5.16 -4.00 11.59
C THR A 55 6.10 -3.37 12.61
N SER A 56 7.14 -2.66 12.17
CA SER A 56 8.06 -1.94 13.06
C SER A 56 7.38 -0.78 13.79
N GLN A 57 6.29 -0.25 13.23
CA GLN A 57 5.51 0.86 13.78
C GLN A 57 4.10 0.40 14.19
N ASP A 58 3.65 0.86 15.33
CA ASP A 58 2.26 0.76 15.75
C ASP A 58 1.42 1.94 15.22
N GLY A 59 0.07 1.81 15.33
CA GLY A 59 -0.86 2.86 14.93
C GLY A 59 -1.36 2.73 13.48
N PRO A 60 -2.17 3.71 13.03
CA PRO A 60 -2.81 3.65 11.73
C PRO A 60 -1.82 3.86 10.59
N PHE A 61 -2.07 3.19 9.46
CA PHE A 61 -1.30 3.36 8.23
C PHE A 61 -2.13 3.97 7.11
N LEU A 62 -1.45 4.51 6.10
CA LEU A 62 -2.03 5.01 4.86
C LEU A 62 -1.39 4.30 3.65
N ASP A 63 -2.21 3.83 2.72
CA ASP A 63 -1.77 3.34 1.41
C ASP A 63 -2.16 4.36 0.33
N ILE A 64 -1.15 5.02 -0.28
CA ILE A 64 -1.36 6.02 -1.32
C ILE A 64 -1.37 5.36 -2.69
N GLY A 65 -2.47 5.58 -3.43
CA GLY A 65 -2.63 5.03 -4.77
C GLY A 65 -2.85 3.52 -4.76
N THR A 66 -3.70 3.06 -3.87
CA THR A 66 -3.92 1.63 -3.58
C THR A 66 -4.36 0.77 -4.77
N GLY A 67 -4.92 1.39 -5.84
CA GLY A 67 -5.36 0.69 -7.04
C GLY A 67 -6.39 -0.40 -6.75
N GLY A 68 -6.00 -1.65 -6.87
CA GLY A 68 -6.80 -2.82 -6.48
C GLY A 68 -6.66 -3.23 -5.01
N GLY A 69 -6.28 -2.30 -4.12
CA GLY A 69 -6.09 -2.59 -2.68
C GLY A 69 -4.71 -3.12 -2.31
N PHE A 70 -3.71 -2.92 -3.17
CA PHE A 70 -2.35 -3.42 -2.95
C PHE A 70 -1.32 -2.28 -2.84
N PRO A 71 -0.46 -2.29 -1.81
CA PRO A 71 -0.20 -3.37 -0.86
C PRO A 71 -1.10 -3.36 0.39
N GLY A 72 -1.96 -2.35 0.58
CA GLY A 72 -2.63 -2.05 1.84
C GLY A 72 -3.46 -3.19 2.41
N VAL A 73 -4.29 -3.88 1.61
CA VAL A 73 -5.19 -4.93 2.12
C VAL A 73 -4.43 -6.16 2.61
N PRO A 74 -3.49 -6.76 1.85
CA PRO A 74 -2.68 -7.88 2.35
C PRO A 74 -1.90 -7.54 3.62
N LEU A 75 -1.33 -6.33 3.71
CA LEU A 75 -0.59 -5.88 4.88
C LEU A 75 -1.49 -5.68 6.10
N ALA A 76 -2.69 -5.09 5.92
CA ALA A 76 -3.65 -4.96 7.01
C ALA A 76 -4.07 -6.32 7.57
N ILE A 77 -4.43 -7.27 6.70
CA ILE A 77 -4.82 -8.62 7.12
C ILE A 77 -3.66 -9.34 7.83
N ALA A 78 -2.46 -9.27 7.27
CA ALA A 78 -1.29 -9.95 7.82
C ALA A 78 -0.87 -9.38 9.18
N SER A 79 -0.87 -8.07 9.36
CA SER A 79 -0.43 -7.40 10.58
C SER A 79 -1.52 -7.22 11.64
N GLY A 80 -2.79 -7.12 11.23
CA GLY A 80 -3.89 -6.72 12.10
C GLY A 80 -4.01 -5.20 12.33
N ARG A 81 -3.19 -4.38 11.66
CA ARG A 81 -3.21 -2.91 11.78
C ARG A 81 -4.41 -2.31 11.05
N THR A 82 -4.94 -1.23 11.61
CA THR A 82 -5.97 -0.42 10.95
C THR A 82 -5.35 0.57 9.97
N GLY A 83 -6.06 0.88 8.89
CA GLY A 83 -5.54 1.79 7.90
C GLY A 83 -6.57 2.42 6.98
N VAL A 84 -6.10 3.42 6.26
CA VAL A 84 -6.84 4.11 5.21
C VAL A 84 -6.15 3.84 3.88
N LEU A 85 -6.92 3.44 2.88
CA LEU A 85 -6.43 3.25 1.53
C LEU A 85 -7.02 4.35 0.65
N ILE A 86 -6.20 5.03 -0.13
CA ILE A 86 -6.68 6.08 -1.02
C ILE A 86 -6.33 5.82 -2.48
N ASP A 87 -7.22 6.21 -3.36
CA ASP A 87 -6.96 6.27 -4.81
C ASP A 87 -7.67 7.51 -5.38
N SER A 88 -7.00 8.24 -6.26
CA SER A 88 -7.60 9.41 -6.93
C SER A 88 -8.73 9.03 -7.90
N VAL A 89 -8.78 7.78 -8.34
CA VAL A 89 -9.83 7.25 -9.19
C VAL A 89 -10.96 6.71 -8.32
N GLN A 90 -11.97 7.52 -8.09
CA GLN A 90 -13.11 7.21 -7.21
C GLN A 90 -13.77 5.85 -7.52
N LYS A 91 -13.86 5.48 -8.81
CA LYS A 91 -14.43 4.19 -9.22
C LYS A 91 -13.62 3.00 -8.67
N LYS A 92 -12.29 3.12 -8.65
CA LYS A 92 -11.42 2.08 -8.06
C LYS A 92 -11.58 2.01 -6.55
N ALA A 93 -11.52 3.17 -5.88
CA ALA A 93 -11.69 3.25 -4.41
C ALA A 93 -13.03 2.64 -3.98
N ARG A 94 -14.12 2.94 -4.69
CA ARG A 94 -15.45 2.36 -4.42
C ARG A 94 -15.44 0.84 -4.58
N ALA A 95 -14.87 0.32 -5.65
CA ALA A 95 -14.79 -1.12 -5.87
C ALA A 95 -13.97 -1.83 -4.78
N VAL A 96 -12.87 -1.23 -4.34
CA VAL A 96 -12.07 -1.78 -3.22
C VAL A 96 -12.87 -1.73 -1.92
N GLN A 97 -13.59 -0.65 -1.62
CA GLN A 97 -14.45 -0.58 -0.43
C GLN A 97 -15.54 -1.67 -0.44
N GLU A 98 -16.20 -1.90 -1.57
CA GLU A 98 -17.19 -2.97 -1.70
C GLU A 98 -16.59 -4.36 -1.38
N MET A 99 -15.37 -4.65 -1.84
CA MET A 99 -14.68 -5.91 -1.52
C MET A 99 -14.30 -6.01 -0.03
N ILE A 100 -13.92 -4.89 0.58
CA ILE A 100 -13.64 -4.79 2.02
C ILE A 100 -14.89 -5.07 2.84
N ASP A 101 -16.04 -4.51 2.43
CA ASP A 101 -17.33 -4.73 3.11
C ASP A 101 -17.78 -6.18 2.97
N GLU A 102 -17.65 -6.78 1.78
CA GLU A 102 -18.00 -8.18 1.51
C GLU A 102 -17.20 -9.17 2.39
N LEU A 103 -15.94 -8.86 2.67
CA LEU A 103 -15.07 -9.67 3.53
C LEU A 103 -15.15 -9.30 5.02
N ASN A 104 -16.05 -8.38 5.41
CA ASN A 104 -16.21 -7.89 6.78
C ASN A 104 -14.90 -7.31 7.36
N LEU A 105 -14.14 -6.58 6.54
CA LEU A 105 -12.89 -5.92 6.93
C LEU A 105 -13.03 -4.42 7.22
N SER A 106 -14.26 -3.88 7.17
CA SER A 106 -14.56 -2.42 7.31
C SER A 106 -14.25 -1.85 8.69
N ASN A 107 -14.11 -2.71 9.70
CA ASN A 107 -13.63 -2.33 11.03
C ASN A 107 -12.10 -2.11 11.08
N MET A 108 -11.38 -2.58 10.09
CA MET A 108 -9.92 -2.50 9.99
C MET A 108 -9.47 -1.55 8.88
N ILE A 109 -10.17 -1.55 7.75
CA ILE A 109 -9.78 -0.82 6.54
C ILE A 109 -10.88 0.10 6.09
N GLN A 110 -10.53 1.37 5.86
CA GLN A 110 -11.37 2.36 5.21
C GLN A 110 -10.77 2.72 3.85
N VAL A 111 -11.60 2.78 2.79
CA VAL A 111 -11.14 3.19 1.46
C VAL A 111 -11.77 4.51 1.07
N ARG A 112 -10.96 5.44 0.53
CA ARG A 112 -11.44 6.77 0.12
C ARG A 112 -10.99 7.10 -1.29
N GLY A 113 -11.94 7.58 -2.10
CA GLY A 113 -11.67 8.14 -3.43
C GLY A 113 -11.23 9.60 -3.30
N ILE A 114 -9.97 9.85 -2.93
CA ILE A 114 -9.45 11.19 -2.65
C ILE A 114 -7.98 11.28 -3.08
N ARG A 115 -7.50 12.46 -3.40
CA ARG A 115 -6.07 12.73 -3.62
C ARG A 115 -5.34 12.88 -2.30
N SER A 116 -4.06 12.53 -2.29
CA SER A 116 -3.19 12.65 -1.12
C SER A 116 -3.12 14.08 -0.57
N GLU A 117 -3.02 15.06 -1.47
CA GLU A 117 -2.96 16.48 -1.12
C GLU A 117 -4.26 16.96 -0.44
N GLU A 118 -5.41 16.49 -0.92
CA GLU A 118 -6.71 16.82 -0.33
C GLU A 118 -6.85 16.17 1.05
N LEU A 119 -6.43 14.90 1.19
CA LEU A 119 -6.43 14.23 2.48
C LEU A 119 -5.53 14.95 3.49
N ALA A 120 -4.36 15.42 3.09
CA ALA A 120 -3.44 16.15 3.97
C ALA A 120 -4.07 17.44 4.52
N LEU A 121 -4.88 18.14 3.73
CA LEU A 121 -5.61 19.33 4.18
C LEU A 121 -6.73 18.98 5.18
N GLU A 122 -7.34 17.80 5.08
CA GLU A 122 -8.40 17.36 5.99
C GLU A 122 -7.88 16.88 7.34
N VAL A 123 -6.80 16.09 7.34
CA VAL A 123 -6.39 15.33 8.53
C VAL A 123 -5.04 15.77 9.11
N GLY A 124 -4.18 16.43 8.31
CA GLY A 124 -2.80 16.74 8.68
C GLY A 124 -1.96 15.48 8.96
N GLU A 125 -1.03 15.57 9.87
CA GLU A 125 -0.17 14.45 10.29
C GLU A 125 -0.97 13.44 11.11
N LYS A 126 -1.17 12.23 10.59
CA LYS A 126 -2.04 11.22 11.20
C LYS A 126 -1.49 9.81 11.18
N PHE A 127 -0.61 9.47 10.23
CA PHE A 127 -0.23 8.10 9.99
C PHE A 127 1.19 7.80 10.47
N HIS A 128 1.34 6.69 11.20
CA HIS A 128 2.65 6.21 11.65
C HIS A 128 3.42 5.55 10.51
N THR A 129 2.69 4.97 9.56
CA THR A 129 3.26 4.41 8.34
C THR A 129 2.47 4.91 7.14
N VAL A 130 3.17 5.46 6.16
CA VAL A 130 2.62 5.71 4.82
C VAL A 130 3.32 4.78 3.85
N ILE A 131 2.54 4.07 3.04
CA ILE A 131 3.07 3.15 2.05
C ILE A 131 2.58 3.54 0.66
N ALA A 132 3.40 3.32 -0.35
CA ALA A 132 3.01 3.50 -1.73
C ALA A 132 3.71 2.47 -2.64
N ARG A 133 2.97 1.99 -3.65
CA ARG A 133 3.49 1.08 -4.67
C ARG A 133 3.21 1.62 -6.07
N ALA A 134 4.27 1.86 -6.85
CA ALA A 134 4.19 2.24 -8.27
C ALA A 134 3.27 3.46 -8.58
N VAL A 135 3.16 4.42 -7.65
CA VAL A 135 2.26 5.58 -7.79
C VAL A 135 2.83 6.63 -8.74
N SER A 136 4.11 7.00 -8.55
CA SER A 136 4.77 8.07 -9.30
C SER A 136 6.29 7.94 -9.15
N SER A 137 7.07 8.94 -9.57
CA SER A 137 8.50 9.02 -9.26
C SER A 137 8.72 9.06 -7.74
N LEU A 138 9.88 8.61 -7.28
CA LEU A 138 10.21 8.62 -5.85
C LEU A 138 10.14 10.05 -5.25
N PRO A 139 10.71 11.09 -5.88
CA PRO A 139 10.54 12.46 -5.41
C PRO A 139 9.08 12.87 -5.18
N THR A 140 8.23 12.63 -6.18
CA THR A 140 6.82 13.02 -6.10
C THR A 140 6.08 12.30 -4.98
N VAL A 141 6.27 10.99 -4.83
CA VAL A 141 5.56 10.24 -3.79
C VAL A 141 6.05 10.61 -2.38
N LEU A 142 7.31 10.98 -2.21
CA LEU A 142 7.83 11.52 -0.95
C LEU A 142 7.15 12.84 -0.57
N GLU A 143 6.97 13.76 -1.53
CA GLU A 143 6.24 15.01 -1.32
C GLU A 143 4.77 14.78 -0.94
N LEU A 144 4.12 13.78 -1.53
CA LEU A 144 2.74 13.41 -1.24
C LEU A 144 2.58 12.74 0.14
N ALA A 145 3.56 11.96 0.57
CA ALA A 145 3.50 11.19 1.81
C ALA A 145 3.85 12.00 3.05
N THR A 146 4.88 12.86 2.94
CA THR A 146 5.45 13.57 4.09
C THR A 146 4.43 14.38 4.91
N PRO A 147 3.48 15.15 4.32
CA PRO A 147 2.50 15.92 5.08
C PRO A 147 1.51 15.05 5.88
N LEU A 148 1.46 13.75 5.63
CA LEU A 148 0.54 12.80 6.26
C LEU A 148 1.20 11.97 7.36
N LEU A 149 2.54 11.97 7.43
CA LEU A 149 3.31 11.26 8.44
C LEU A 149 3.32 12.02 9.77
N VAL A 150 3.16 11.30 10.86
CA VAL A 150 3.48 11.83 12.20
C VAL A 150 5.00 11.99 12.35
N SER A 151 5.43 12.78 13.34
CA SER A 151 6.85 12.85 13.70
C SER A 151 7.38 11.45 14.02
N HIS A 152 8.52 11.07 13.45
CA HIS A 152 9.11 9.72 13.51
C HIS A 152 8.28 8.63 12.84
N GLY A 153 7.30 8.98 12.02
CA GLY A 153 6.59 8.05 11.15
C GLY A 153 7.47 7.55 9.99
N GLU A 154 7.11 6.43 9.41
CA GLU A 154 7.88 5.77 8.35
C GLU A 154 7.16 5.79 7.00
N PHE A 155 7.91 6.07 5.95
CA PHE A 155 7.44 5.91 4.58
C PHE A 155 8.07 4.67 3.93
N ILE A 156 7.22 3.79 3.43
CA ILE A 156 7.63 2.56 2.74
C ILE A 156 7.30 2.68 1.26
N ALA A 157 8.31 2.64 0.40
CA ALA A 157 8.15 2.69 -1.05
C ALA A 157 8.42 1.32 -1.68
N LEU A 158 7.39 0.64 -2.16
CA LEU A 158 7.54 -0.55 -2.99
C LEU A 158 7.70 -0.13 -4.45
N ARG A 159 8.88 -0.38 -5.01
CA ARG A 159 9.25 0.10 -6.34
C ARG A 159 9.88 -1.01 -7.17
N GLY A 160 9.64 -0.94 -8.48
CA GLY A 160 10.40 -1.76 -9.42
C GLY A 160 11.86 -1.30 -9.51
N LYS A 161 12.62 -1.94 -10.41
CA LYS A 161 14.01 -1.55 -10.66
C LYS A 161 14.08 -0.08 -11.10
N GLU A 162 14.80 0.71 -10.35
CA GLU A 162 15.08 2.13 -10.65
C GLU A 162 16.53 2.30 -11.09
N ASP A 163 16.81 3.34 -11.90
CA ASP A 163 18.16 3.75 -12.22
C ASP A 163 18.79 4.58 -11.08
N GLU A 164 20.10 4.66 -11.08
CA GLU A 164 20.87 5.37 -10.05
C GLU A 164 20.45 6.84 -9.93
N ARG A 165 20.17 7.49 -11.06
CA ARG A 165 19.74 8.90 -11.09
C ARG A 165 18.43 9.13 -10.37
N SER A 166 17.44 8.23 -10.57
CA SER A 166 16.15 8.30 -9.87
C SER A 166 16.32 8.15 -8.35
N ILE A 167 17.21 7.24 -7.93
CA ILE A 167 17.53 7.02 -6.51
C ILE A 167 18.23 8.24 -5.91
N GLU A 168 19.22 8.81 -6.60
CA GLU A 168 19.92 10.01 -6.14
C GLU A 168 18.97 11.21 -6.01
N GLU A 169 18.08 11.43 -6.97
CA GLU A 169 17.09 12.48 -6.91
C GLU A 169 16.12 12.28 -5.75
N GLY A 170 15.64 11.05 -5.54
CA GLY A 170 14.81 10.69 -4.40
C GLY A 170 15.47 11.01 -3.07
N ASN A 171 16.73 10.61 -2.89
CA ASN A 171 17.51 10.88 -1.68
C ASN A 171 17.69 12.40 -1.43
N ARG A 172 17.91 13.17 -2.49
CA ARG A 172 18.03 14.63 -2.39
C ARG A 172 16.72 15.28 -1.91
N ILE A 173 15.59 14.82 -2.42
CA ILE A 173 14.27 15.32 -2.01
C ILE A 173 13.93 14.85 -0.58
N ALA A 174 14.16 13.56 -0.25
CA ALA A 174 13.97 13.04 1.10
C ALA A 174 14.67 13.95 2.15
N LYS A 175 15.94 14.26 1.94
CA LYS A 175 16.71 15.13 2.82
C LYS A 175 16.09 16.54 2.95
N LYS A 176 15.56 17.13 1.86
CA LYS A 176 14.89 18.43 1.89
C LYS A 176 13.58 18.39 2.68
N LEU A 177 12.89 17.25 2.67
CA LEU A 177 11.65 17.02 3.42
C LEU A 177 11.89 16.62 4.88
N GLY A 178 13.15 16.52 5.32
CA GLY A 178 13.49 16.08 6.67
C GLY A 178 13.37 14.56 6.88
N LEU A 179 13.38 13.79 5.80
CA LEU A 179 13.36 12.34 5.83
C LEU A 179 14.78 11.77 5.74
N GLU A 180 15.01 10.67 6.44
CA GLU A 180 16.24 9.89 6.37
C GLU A 180 15.94 8.48 5.85
N MET A 181 16.79 7.98 4.94
CA MET A 181 16.66 6.61 4.45
C MET A 181 17.21 5.63 5.49
N ILE A 182 16.34 4.81 6.06
CA ILE A 182 16.69 3.82 7.07
C ILE A 182 17.21 2.53 6.42
N SER A 183 16.56 2.06 5.36
CA SER A 183 16.93 0.82 4.69
C SER A 183 16.57 0.85 3.21
N SER A 184 17.26 0.03 2.43
CA SER A 184 16.92 -0.27 1.03
C SER A 184 17.21 -1.76 0.78
N LYS A 185 16.20 -2.50 0.30
CA LYS A 185 16.32 -3.93 0.02
C LYS A 185 15.98 -4.21 -1.44
N HIS A 186 16.78 -5.05 -2.08
CA HIS A 186 16.44 -5.62 -3.38
C HIS A 186 15.81 -6.99 -3.18
N LEU A 187 14.56 -7.14 -3.60
CA LEU A 187 13.82 -8.39 -3.51
C LEU A 187 13.63 -8.97 -4.92
N TYR A 188 13.92 -10.25 -5.06
CA TYR A 188 13.69 -11.01 -6.28
C TYR A 188 12.44 -11.86 -6.06
N ILE A 189 11.36 -11.50 -6.73
CA ILE A 189 10.07 -12.20 -6.69
C ILE A 189 9.88 -13.01 -7.97
#